data_6b1ec6427de32f0032fb147db4a4d1c6
#
_entry.id   6b1ec6427de32f0032fb147db4a4d1c6
#
_cell.length_a   1.000
_cell.length_b   1.000
_cell.length_c   1.000
_cell.angle_alpha   90.00
_cell.angle_beta   90.00
_cell.angle_gamma   90.00
#
_symmetry.space_group_name_H-M   'P 1'
#
loop_
_entity.id
_entity.type
_entity.pdbx_description
1 polymer ?
#
loop_
_entity_poly.entity_id
_entity_poly.type
_entity_poly.pdbx_seq_one_letter_code
_entity_poly.pdbx_strand_id
1 'polypeptide(L)'
;MMERVRNYAYLMRLDKPIGTLLLLWPTLCALLLASKASVDMKTIWLFCLGAFFARSMGCVINDFFDKDIDSKVLRTSQRPIASGKVSSIEALILFGFLSIPSVWILFQLNELSIYMGLGAALLILLYPLAKRFLAIPQMILGLAFSFGIPIAFASQNNLSLITWVIFLANFLWVIAYDTVYGMIDAADDEKLNIGNSARYFGRRKEKWVFLLGLAHLFIYFFVGLSLNLDLSFFFFLSLCFGIVFF
;
A
#
# COMPACT_ATOMS: atom_id res chain seq x y z
N MET A 1 -4.97 -24.04 -20.18
CA MET A 1 -3.86 -23.06 -20.11
C MET A 1 -4.37 -21.65 -19.84
N MET A 2 -5.29 -21.08 -20.63
CA MET A 2 -5.84 -19.72 -20.45
C MET A 2 -6.48 -19.49 -19.08
N GLU A 3 -7.19 -20.46 -18.51
CA GLU A 3 -7.82 -20.33 -17.20
C GLU A 3 -6.80 -20.20 -16.06
N ARG A 4 -5.69 -20.97 -16.11
CA ARG A 4 -4.60 -20.82 -15.13
C ARG A 4 -3.95 -19.45 -15.17
N VAL A 5 -3.64 -18.93 -16.37
CA VAL A 5 -3.08 -17.58 -16.55
C VAL A 5 -4.02 -16.54 -15.96
N ARG A 6 -5.33 -16.66 -16.20
CA ARG A 6 -6.34 -15.77 -15.60
C ARG A 6 -6.36 -15.84 -14.08
N ASN A 7 -6.24 -17.03 -13.50
CA ASN A 7 -6.21 -17.20 -12.05
C ASN A 7 -4.95 -16.57 -11.42
N TYR A 8 -3.79 -16.65 -12.08
CA TYR A 8 -2.58 -15.95 -11.64
C TYR A 8 -2.75 -14.42 -11.75
N ALA A 9 -3.37 -13.92 -12.83
CA ALA A 9 -3.68 -12.49 -12.97
C ALA A 9 -4.61 -12.00 -11.85
N TYR A 10 -5.62 -12.78 -11.47
CA TYR A 10 -6.48 -12.49 -10.31
C TYR A 10 -5.73 -12.52 -8.99
N LEU A 11 -4.81 -13.46 -8.80
CA LEU A 11 -3.98 -13.57 -7.61
C LEU A 11 -3.06 -12.34 -7.45
N MET A 12 -2.53 -11.85 -8.57
CA MET A 12 -1.72 -10.62 -8.64
C MET A 12 -2.57 -9.32 -8.58
N ARG A 13 -3.91 -9.43 -8.57
CA ARG A 13 -4.86 -8.30 -8.60
C ARG A 13 -4.75 -7.42 -9.85
N LEU A 14 -4.42 -7.99 -11.02
CA LEU A 14 -4.34 -7.23 -12.28
C LEU A 14 -5.72 -6.74 -12.75
N ASP A 15 -6.79 -7.38 -12.31
CA ASP A 15 -8.17 -6.96 -12.51
C ASP A 15 -8.60 -5.75 -11.65
N LYS A 16 -7.78 -5.39 -10.64
CA LYS A 16 -8.06 -4.31 -9.67
C LYS A 16 -6.84 -3.39 -9.50
N PRO A 17 -6.50 -2.59 -10.52
CA PRO A 17 -5.27 -1.79 -10.56
C PRO A 17 -5.23 -0.69 -9.49
N ILE A 18 -6.38 -0.33 -8.90
CA ILE A 18 -6.47 0.73 -7.90
C ILE A 18 -5.49 0.53 -6.74
N GLY A 19 -5.27 -0.71 -6.26
CA GLY A 19 -4.34 -0.98 -5.18
C GLY A 19 -2.88 -0.72 -5.57
N THR A 20 -2.51 -0.92 -6.85
CA THR A 20 -1.19 -0.55 -7.38
C THR A 20 -1.05 0.97 -7.49
N LEU A 21 -2.09 1.66 -7.93
CA LEU A 21 -2.11 3.12 -8.04
C LEU A 21 -2.02 3.79 -6.66
N LEU A 22 -2.70 3.25 -5.63
CA LEU A 22 -2.61 3.75 -4.26
C LEU A 22 -1.19 3.64 -3.66
N LEU A 23 -0.39 2.69 -4.12
CA LEU A 23 1.03 2.59 -3.77
C LEU A 23 1.89 3.51 -4.65
N LEU A 24 1.61 3.56 -5.95
CA LEU A 24 2.43 4.22 -6.96
C LEU A 24 2.35 5.74 -6.87
N TRP A 25 1.15 6.33 -6.77
CA TRP A 25 0.97 7.78 -6.78
C TRP A 25 1.74 8.50 -5.67
N PRO A 26 1.62 8.13 -4.38
CA PRO A 26 2.41 8.77 -3.33
C PRO A 26 3.92 8.61 -3.54
N THR A 27 4.33 7.47 -4.07
CA THR A 27 5.75 7.17 -4.36
C THR A 27 6.28 8.06 -5.48
N LEU A 28 5.54 8.24 -6.58
CA LEU A 28 5.94 9.12 -7.69
C LEU A 28 5.91 10.60 -7.28
N CYS A 29 4.91 11.02 -6.52
CA CYS A 29 4.88 12.38 -5.95
C CYS A 29 6.12 12.64 -5.08
N ALA A 30 6.48 11.68 -4.23
CA ALA A 30 7.67 11.77 -3.40
C ALA A 30 8.96 11.82 -4.24
N LEU A 31 9.04 11.03 -5.32
CA LEU A 31 10.18 11.03 -6.23
C LEU A 31 10.34 12.39 -6.92
N LEU A 32 9.26 12.99 -7.41
CA LEU A 32 9.27 14.30 -8.05
C LEU A 32 9.67 15.41 -7.06
N LEU A 33 9.16 15.36 -5.83
CA LEU A 33 9.56 16.31 -4.77
C LEU A 33 11.03 16.15 -4.41
N ALA A 34 11.51 14.92 -4.23
CA ALA A 34 12.89 14.63 -3.87
C ALA A 34 13.89 15.10 -4.93
N SER A 35 13.54 14.96 -6.21
CA SER A 35 14.37 15.33 -7.37
C SER A 35 14.20 16.80 -7.80
N LYS A 36 13.34 17.57 -7.12
CA LYS A 36 12.93 18.92 -7.56
C LYS A 36 12.42 18.94 -9.02
N ALA A 37 11.60 17.95 -9.36
CA ALA A 37 11.06 17.68 -10.68
C ALA A 37 12.11 17.39 -11.80
N SER A 38 13.37 17.12 -11.43
CA SER A 38 14.45 16.78 -12.36
C SER A 38 14.85 15.30 -12.21
N VAL A 39 13.92 14.40 -12.50
CA VAL A 39 14.13 12.95 -12.44
C VAL A 39 14.25 12.37 -13.85
N ASP A 40 15.19 11.44 -14.05
CA ASP A 40 15.33 10.76 -15.33
C ASP A 40 14.25 9.69 -15.56
N MET A 41 13.92 9.42 -16.81
CA MET A 41 12.87 8.48 -17.19
C MET A 41 13.17 7.04 -16.74
N LYS A 42 14.44 6.64 -16.67
CA LYS A 42 14.82 5.31 -16.18
C LYS A 42 14.38 5.15 -14.72
N THR A 43 14.65 6.11 -13.87
CA THR A 43 14.26 6.10 -12.46
C THR A 43 12.74 6.06 -12.31
N ILE A 44 11.97 6.83 -13.08
CA ILE A 44 10.51 6.77 -13.09
C ILE A 44 10.04 5.36 -13.40
N TRP A 45 10.58 4.72 -14.46
CA TRP A 45 10.21 3.35 -14.82
C TRP A 45 10.58 2.33 -13.75
N LEU A 46 11.73 2.48 -13.08
CA LEU A 46 12.13 1.61 -11.96
C LEU A 46 11.09 1.68 -10.84
N PHE A 47 10.61 2.87 -10.48
CA PHE A 47 9.59 3.03 -9.45
C PHE A 47 8.22 2.50 -9.89
N CYS A 48 7.80 2.71 -11.15
CA CYS A 48 6.57 2.15 -11.68
C CYS A 48 6.56 0.61 -11.64
N LEU A 49 7.62 -0.01 -12.15
CA LEU A 49 7.76 -1.46 -12.16
C LEU A 49 7.95 -2.01 -10.74
N GLY A 50 8.73 -1.31 -9.89
CA GLY A 50 8.92 -1.68 -8.50
C GLY A 50 7.61 -1.71 -7.72
N ALA A 51 6.77 -0.68 -7.85
CA ALA A 51 5.46 -0.64 -7.24
C ALA A 51 4.53 -1.76 -7.76
N PHE A 52 4.54 -2.02 -9.06
CA PHE A 52 3.77 -3.10 -9.68
C PHE A 52 4.17 -4.47 -9.12
N PHE A 53 5.46 -4.80 -9.12
CA PHE A 53 5.93 -6.10 -8.63
C PHE A 53 5.74 -6.24 -7.11
N ALA A 54 6.08 -5.20 -6.33
CA ALA A 54 5.89 -5.21 -4.89
C ALA A 54 4.41 -5.40 -4.50
N ARG A 55 3.49 -4.72 -5.19
CA ARG A 55 2.05 -4.88 -4.96
C ARG A 55 1.56 -6.28 -5.35
N SER A 56 1.97 -6.78 -6.51
CA SER A 56 1.58 -8.12 -6.99
C SER A 56 2.09 -9.20 -6.04
N MET A 57 3.36 -9.15 -5.68
CA MET A 57 3.99 -10.05 -4.71
C MET A 57 3.29 -10.01 -3.34
N GLY A 58 2.99 -8.78 -2.85
CA GLY A 58 2.26 -8.58 -1.60
C GLY A 58 0.86 -9.21 -1.61
N CYS A 59 0.14 -9.14 -2.74
CA CYS A 59 -1.17 -9.80 -2.88
C CYS A 59 -1.04 -11.32 -2.85
N VAL A 60 -0.07 -11.88 -3.56
CA VAL A 60 0.16 -13.34 -3.60
C VAL A 60 0.48 -13.90 -2.22
N ILE A 61 1.40 -13.26 -1.50
CA ILE A 61 1.80 -13.73 -0.17
C ILE A 61 0.70 -13.51 0.87
N ASN A 62 -0.07 -12.42 0.76
CA ASN A 62 -1.23 -12.20 1.62
C ASN A 62 -2.30 -13.29 1.42
N ASP A 63 -2.68 -13.61 0.19
CA ASP A 63 -3.67 -14.65 -0.09
C ASP A 63 -3.16 -16.05 0.31
N PHE A 64 -1.84 -16.31 0.26
CA PHE A 64 -1.23 -17.53 0.76
C PHE A 64 -1.41 -17.70 2.27
N PHE A 65 -1.11 -16.66 3.06
CA PHE A 65 -1.26 -16.72 4.51
C PHE A 65 -2.72 -16.68 4.96
N ASP A 66 -3.59 -15.98 4.23
CA ASP A 66 -4.99 -15.80 4.58
C ASP A 66 -5.91 -16.90 4.02
N LYS A 67 -5.41 -17.91 3.32
CA LYS A 67 -6.22 -18.93 2.60
C LYS A 67 -7.34 -19.56 3.44
N ASP A 68 -7.04 -19.91 4.69
CA ASP A 68 -8.00 -20.57 5.59
C ASP A 68 -9.02 -19.56 6.17
N ILE A 69 -8.67 -18.29 6.24
CA ILE A 69 -9.53 -17.18 6.63
C ILE A 69 -10.43 -16.79 5.46
N ASP A 70 -9.81 -16.56 4.30
CA ASP A 70 -10.50 -16.13 3.08
C ASP A 70 -11.58 -17.10 2.63
N SER A 71 -11.38 -18.39 2.83
CA SER A 71 -12.39 -19.42 2.51
C SER A 71 -13.68 -19.31 3.32
N LYS A 72 -13.64 -18.64 4.47
CA LYS A 72 -14.75 -18.46 5.41
C LYS A 72 -15.44 -17.10 5.29
N VAL A 73 -14.87 -16.17 4.55
CA VAL A 73 -15.38 -14.80 4.34
C VAL A 73 -16.04 -14.72 2.97
N LEU A 74 -17.30 -14.32 2.90
CA LEU A 74 -18.10 -14.33 1.67
C LEU A 74 -17.42 -13.59 0.50
N ARG A 75 -16.86 -12.41 0.76
CA ARG A 75 -16.20 -11.56 -0.24
C ARG A 75 -14.92 -12.17 -0.81
N THR A 76 -14.20 -12.95 0.00
CA THR A 76 -12.85 -13.46 -0.34
C THR A 76 -12.83 -14.95 -0.64
N SER A 77 -13.91 -15.69 -0.40
CA SER A 77 -14.02 -17.14 -0.65
C SER A 77 -13.73 -17.54 -2.10
N GLN A 78 -13.95 -16.62 -3.06
CA GLN A 78 -13.67 -16.86 -4.48
C GLN A 78 -12.23 -16.52 -4.92
N ARG A 79 -11.36 -16.10 -3.98
CA ARG A 79 -9.95 -15.86 -4.28
C ARG A 79 -9.29 -17.16 -4.78
N PRO A 80 -8.32 -17.07 -5.71
CA PRO A 80 -7.78 -18.26 -6.39
C PRO A 80 -7.24 -19.35 -5.44
N ILE A 81 -6.57 -18.96 -4.34
CA ILE A 81 -6.06 -19.95 -3.37
C ILE A 81 -7.19 -20.45 -2.47
N ALA A 82 -8.03 -19.56 -1.93
CA ALA A 82 -9.13 -19.94 -1.04
C ALA A 82 -10.14 -20.88 -1.71
N SER A 83 -10.39 -20.69 -3.02
CA SER A 83 -11.28 -21.54 -3.83
C SER A 83 -10.62 -22.79 -4.41
N GLY A 84 -9.33 -23.03 -4.14
CA GLY A 84 -8.58 -24.19 -4.66
C GLY A 84 -8.20 -24.13 -6.15
N LYS A 85 -8.44 -22.99 -6.85
CA LYS A 85 -8.08 -22.79 -8.27
C LYS A 85 -6.57 -22.67 -8.49
N VAL A 86 -5.83 -22.23 -7.47
CA VAL A 86 -4.37 -22.15 -7.43
C VAL A 86 -3.91 -22.80 -6.14
N SER A 87 -2.96 -23.73 -6.23
CA SER A 87 -2.39 -24.38 -5.05
C SER A 87 -1.45 -23.47 -4.29
N SER A 88 -1.23 -23.77 -3.01
CA SER A 88 -0.28 -23.04 -2.17
C SER A 88 1.15 -23.06 -2.74
N ILE A 89 1.55 -24.18 -3.37
CA ILE A 89 2.87 -24.33 -4.00
C ILE A 89 2.99 -23.43 -5.22
N GLU A 90 1.98 -23.41 -6.10
CA GLU A 90 1.95 -22.52 -7.26
C GLU A 90 2.03 -21.04 -6.83
N ALA A 91 1.32 -20.66 -5.75
CA ALA A 91 1.38 -19.30 -5.20
C ALA A 91 2.79 -18.94 -4.71
N LEU A 92 3.48 -19.84 -4.01
CA LEU A 92 4.87 -19.61 -3.56
C LEU A 92 5.85 -19.52 -4.74
N ILE A 93 5.67 -20.33 -5.77
CA ILE A 93 6.49 -20.25 -7.00
C ILE A 93 6.25 -18.88 -7.68
N LEU A 94 4.99 -18.45 -7.80
CA LEU A 94 4.65 -17.15 -8.37
C LEU A 94 5.23 -15.99 -7.53
N PHE A 95 5.15 -16.07 -6.20
CA PHE A 95 5.78 -15.11 -5.30
C PHE A 95 7.29 -15.01 -5.54
N GLY A 96 7.98 -16.16 -5.60
CA GLY A 96 9.42 -16.22 -5.91
C GLY A 96 9.76 -15.60 -7.27
N PHE A 97 8.95 -15.92 -8.30
CA PHE A 97 9.12 -15.35 -9.64
C PHE A 97 8.95 -13.82 -9.66
N LEU A 98 7.98 -13.29 -8.93
CA LEU A 98 7.75 -11.84 -8.82
C LEU A 98 8.82 -11.15 -7.94
N SER A 99 9.41 -11.86 -6.99
CA SER A 99 10.47 -11.33 -6.14
C SER A 99 11.77 -11.06 -6.91
N ILE A 100 12.08 -11.85 -7.94
CA ILE A 100 13.31 -11.69 -8.75
C ILE A 100 13.38 -10.28 -9.38
N PRO A 101 12.40 -9.82 -10.20
CA PRO A 101 12.44 -8.48 -10.76
C PRO A 101 12.34 -7.40 -9.68
N SER A 102 11.60 -7.63 -8.57
CA SER A 102 11.53 -6.66 -7.46
C SER A 102 12.89 -6.40 -6.84
N VAL A 103 13.64 -7.47 -6.55
CA VAL A 103 15.00 -7.39 -5.99
C VAL A 103 15.95 -6.78 -7.01
N TRP A 104 15.88 -7.19 -8.27
CA TRP A 104 16.72 -6.62 -9.32
C TRP A 104 16.51 -5.10 -9.46
N ILE A 105 15.25 -4.63 -9.46
CA ILE A 105 14.91 -3.20 -9.50
C ILE A 105 15.51 -2.48 -8.29
N LEU A 106 15.38 -3.05 -7.11
CA LEU A 106 15.91 -2.46 -5.89
C LEU A 106 17.43 -2.27 -5.95
N PHE A 107 18.16 -3.24 -6.51
CA PHE A 107 19.60 -3.16 -6.72
C PHE A 107 20.05 -2.17 -7.82
N GLN A 108 19.13 -1.61 -8.61
CA GLN A 108 19.43 -0.49 -9.52
C GLN A 108 19.44 0.88 -8.80
N LEU A 109 18.98 0.93 -7.55
CA LEU A 109 18.96 2.13 -6.73
C LEU A 109 20.22 2.23 -5.86
N ASN A 110 20.38 3.34 -5.14
CA ASN A 110 21.50 3.53 -4.23
C ASN A 110 21.35 2.68 -2.93
N GLU A 111 22.45 2.56 -2.20
CA GLU A 111 22.53 1.70 -1.00
C GLU A 111 21.45 2.03 0.04
N LEU A 112 21.18 3.31 0.29
CA LEU A 112 20.17 3.74 1.26
C LEU A 112 18.77 3.30 0.85
N SER A 113 18.43 3.38 -0.45
CA SER A 113 17.17 2.88 -0.99
C SER A 113 17.05 1.37 -0.85
N ILE A 114 18.17 0.63 -0.97
CA ILE A 114 18.18 -0.82 -0.76
C ILE A 114 17.80 -1.15 0.68
N TYR A 115 18.39 -0.49 1.67
CA TYR A 115 18.04 -0.73 3.08
C TYR A 115 16.56 -0.39 3.37
N MET A 116 16.06 0.73 2.84
CA MET A 116 14.65 1.10 2.97
C MET A 116 13.73 0.07 2.29
N GLY A 117 14.11 -0.43 1.11
CA GLY A 117 13.36 -1.44 0.38
C GLY A 117 13.32 -2.80 1.08
N LEU A 118 14.41 -3.21 1.74
CA LEU A 118 14.43 -4.41 2.57
C LEU A 118 13.48 -4.26 3.78
N GLY A 119 13.45 -3.08 4.40
CA GLY A 119 12.47 -2.76 5.46
C GLY A 119 11.02 -2.86 4.95
N ALA A 120 10.73 -2.34 3.76
CA ALA A 120 9.42 -2.46 3.12
C ALA A 120 9.05 -3.93 2.84
N ALA A 121 9.99 -4.74 2.33
CA ALA A 121 9.78 -6.16 2.07
C ALA A 121 9.44 -6.92 3.36
N LEU A 122 10.10 -6.62 4.46
CA LEU A 122 9.79 -7.21 5.77
C LEU A 122 8.35 -6.87 6.19
N LEU A 123 7.91 -5.62 6.04
CA LEU A 123 6.55 -5.20 6.36
C LEU A 123 5.49 -5.89 5.49
N ILE A 124 5.78 -6.12 4.19
CA ILE A 124 4.91 -6.86 3.28
C ILE A 124 4.70 -8.30 3.79
N LEU A 125 5.75 -8.95 4.30
CA LEU A 125 5.68 -10.30 4.85
C LEU A 125 4.97 -10.34 6.22
N LEU A 126 5.14 -9.31 7.04
CA LEU A 126 4.54 -9.23 8.38
C LEU A 126 3.04 -8.89 8.33
N TYR A 127 2.58 -8.15 7.32
CA TYR A 127 1.20 -7.67 7.24
C TYR A 127 0.14 -8.77 7.36
N PRO A 128 0.22 -9.89 6.60
CA PRO A 128 -0.78 -10.96 6.72
C PRO A 128 -0.82 -11.57 8.13
N LEU A 129 0.32 -11.65 8.80
CA LEU A 129 0.42 -12.19 10.15
C LEU A 129 -0.15 -11.21 11.18
N ALA A 130 0.00 -9.91 10.96
CA ALA A 130 -0.43 -8.85 11.88
C ALA A 130 -1.93 -8.93 12.22
N LYS A 131 -2.77 -9.36 11.30
CA LYS A 131 -4.22 -9.53 11.50
C LYS A 131 -4.57 -10.50 12.65
N ARG A 132 -3.65 -11.40 12.99
CA ARG A 132 -3.86 -12.44 14.03
C ARG A 132 -3.49 -11.94 15.42
N PHE A 133 -2.71 -10.86 15.54
CA PHE A 133 -2.15 -10.39 16.82
C PHE A 133 -2.48 -8.93 17.11
N LEU A 134 -2.69 -8.09 16.07
CA LEU A 134 -2.94 -6.67 16.25
C LEU A 134 -4.43 -6.35 16.12
N ALA A 135 -4.90 -5.48 17.00
CA ALA A 135 -6.27 -4.94 16.91
C ALA A 135 -6.46 -4.05 15.67
N ILE A 136 -5.39 -3.37 15.23
CA ILE A 136 -5.38 -2.49 14.05
C ILE A 136 -4.24 -2.94 13.10
N PRO A 137 -4.42 -4.03 12.33
CA PRO A 137 -3.41 -4.49 11.35
C PRO A 137 -3.18 -3.49 10.23
N GLN A 138 -4.11 -2.57 9.98
CA GLN A 138 -4.01 -1.45 9.05
C GLN A 138 -2.76 -0.57 9.30
N MET A 139 -2.23 -0.57 10.51
CA MET A 139 -0.97 0.13 10.81
C MET A 139 0.22 -0.49 10.06
N ILE A 140 0.33 -1.82 10.03
CA ILE A 140 1.40 -2.49 9.28
C ILE A 140 1.24 -2.28 7.77
N LEU A 141 -0.01 -2.35 7.27
CA LEU A 141 -0.31 -2.02 5.87
C LEU A 141 0.08 -0.57 5.55
N GLY A 142 -0.29 0.36 6.43
CA GLY A 142 0.03 1.78 6.29
C GLY A 142 1.52 2.03 6.22
N LEU A 143 2.30 1.39 7.08
CA LEU A 143 3.76 1.42 7.03
C LEU A 143 4.27 0.88 5.69
N ALA A 144 3.85 -0.34 5.29
CA ALA A 144 4.32 -0.98 4.06
C ALA A 144 4.04 -0.12 2.81
N PHE A 145 2.83 0.44 2.69
CA PHE A 145 2.44 1.30 1.56
C PHE A 145 3.15 2.66 1.57
N SER A 146 3.54 3.16 2.75
CA SER A 146 4.21 4.45 2.84
C SER A 146 5.72 4.38 2.61
N PHE A 147 6.33 3.19 2.67
CA PHE A 147 7.78 3.03 2.48
C PHE A 147 8.27 3.40 1.07
N GLY A 148 7.39 3.43 0.08
CA GLY A 148 7.73 3.97 -1.24
C GLY A 148 8.24 5.42 -1.18
N ILE A 149 7.77 6.22 -0.21
CA ILE A 149 8.17 7.61 0.00
C ILE A 149 9.64 7.73 0.43
N PRO A 150 10.10 7.13 1.54
CA PRO A 150 11.51 7.22 1.92
C PRO A 150 12.43 6.53 0.91
N ILE A 151 12.00 5.47 0.20
CA ILE A 151 12.77 4.88 -0.90
C ILE A 151 12.99 5.91 -2.01
N ALA A 152 11.95 6.66 -2.39
CA ALA A 152 12.03 7.69 -3.42
C ALA A 152 12.98 8.83 -3.02
N PHE A 153 12.86 9.36 -1.80
CA PHE A 153 13.77 10.40 -1.30
C PHE A 153 15.20 9.88 -1.15
N ALA A 154 15.39 8.65 -0.67
CA ALA A 154 16.71 8.02 -0.56
C ALA A 154 17.37 7.88 -1.93
N SER A 155 16.63 7.48 -2.98
CA SER A 155 17.16 7.32 -4.34
C SER A 155 17.73 8.61 -4.92
N GLN A 156 17.27 9.76 -4.44
CA GLN A 156 17.73 11.10 -4.81
C GLN A 156 18.74 11.69 -3.80
N ASN A 157 19.23 10.89 -2.83
CA ASN A 157 20.08 11.35 -1.72
C ASN A 157 19.52 12.56 -0.96
N ASN A 158 18.18 12.65 -0.82
CA ASN A 158 17.48 13.80 -0.28
C ASN A 158 16.57 13.44 0.91
N LEU A 159 16.99 12.49 1.77
CA LEU A 159 16.26 12.20 3.00
C LEU A 159 16.30 13.42 3.94
N SER A 160 15.13 13.84 4.39
CA SER A 160 14.97 15.02 5.24
C SER A 160 13.75 14.87 6.15
N LEU A 161 13.50 15.83 7.03
CA LEU A 161 12.30 15.84 7.86
C LEU A 161 11.01 15.79 7.02
N ILE A 162 10.99 16.46 5.87
CA ILE A 162 9.87 16.47 4.92
C ILE A 162 9.50 15.05 4.47
N THR A 163 10.49 14.18 4.25
CA THR A 163 10.26 12.78 3.88
C THR A 163 9.36 12.08 4.90
N TRP A 164 9.67 12.24 6.18
CA TRP A 164 8.93 11.59 7.26
C TRP A 164 7.57 12.23 7.53
N VAL A 165 7.43 13.53 7.27
CA VAL A 165 6.15 14.23 7.35
C VAL A 165 5.20 13.75 6.25
N ILE A 166 5.69 13.60 5.00
CA ILE A 166 4.90 13.05 3.89
C ILE A 166 4.59 11.57 4.13
N PHE A 167 5.56 10.80 4.66
CA PHE A 167 5.35 9.42 5.07
C PHE A 167 4.21 9.30 6.08
N LEU A 168 4.19 10.14 7.12
CA LEU A 168 3.13 10.16 8.11
C LEU A 168 1.78 10.49 7.49
N ALA A 169 1.72 11.50 6.59
CA ALA A 169 0.50 11.84 5.90
C ALA A 169 -0.07 10.65 5.12
N ASN A 170 0.78 9.96 4.34
CA ASN A 170 0.34 8.79 3.58
C ASN A 170 -0.05 7.61 4.49
N PHE A 171 0.68 7.38 5.58
CA PHE A 171 0.36 6.37 6.58
C PHE A 171 -1.06 6.56 7.16
N LEU A 172 -1.42 7.79 7.53
CA LEU A 172 -2.77 8.10 8.03
C LEU A 172 -3.84 7.86 6.96
N TRP A 173 -3.56 8.23 5.71
CA TRP A 173 -4.45 8.00 4.58
C TRP A 173 -4.68 6.50 4.32
N VAL A 174 -3.63 5.68 4.36
CA VAL A 174 -3.75 4.24 4.19
C VAL A 174 -4.63 3.62 5.27
N ILE A 175 -4.45 4.02 6.53
CA ILE A 175 -5.31 3.54 7.62
C ILE A 175 -6.77 3.98 7.37
N ALA A 176 -7.00 5.21 6.91
CA ALA A 176 -8.34 5.72 6.66
C ALA A 176 -9.06 4.88 5.58
N TYR A 177 -8.48 4.75 4.39
CA TYR A 177 -9.15 4.04 3.30
C TYR A 177 -9.26 2.53 3.57
N ASP A 178 -8.25 1.90 4.20
CA ASP A 178 -8.33 0.48 4.50
C ASP A 178 -9.31 0.20 5.66
N THR A 179 -9.55 1.17 6.55
CA THR A 179 -10.65 1.09 7.51
C THR A 179 -12.00 1.04 6.81
N VAL A 180 -12.20 1.81 5.72
CA VAL A 180 -13.44 1.75 4.92
C VAL A 180 -13.63 0.35 4.32
N TYR A 181 -12.57 -0.25 3.76
CA TYR A 181 -12.61 -1.66 3.32
C TYR A 181 -12.90 -2.62 4.48
N GLY A 182 -12.29 -2.38 5.64
CA GLY A 182 -12.53 -3.16 6.85
C GLY A 182 -13.96 -3.08 7.38
N MET A 183 -14.73 -2.03 7.06
CA MET A 183 -16.16 -1.94 7.41
C MET A 183 -16.99 -3.00 6.71
N ILE A 184 -16.62 -3.40 5.49
CA ILE A 184 -17.32 -4.42 4.70
C ILE A 184 -17.15 -5.79 5.34
N ASP A 185 -15.91 -6.08 5.82
CA ASP A 185 -15.54 -7.39 6.36
C ASP A 185 -15.80 -7.50 7.88
N ALA A 186 -16.19 -6.41 8.56
CA ALA A 186 -16.23 -6.32 10.02
C ALA A 186 -17.04 -7.43 10.72
N ALA A 187 -18.18 -7.83 10.13
CA ALA A 187 -19.04 -8.88 10.69
C ALA A 187 -18.42 -10.29 10.59
N ASP A 188 -17.70 -10.56 9.51
CA ASP A 188 -17.03 -11.84 9.32
C ASP A 188 -15.72 -11.90 10.13
N ASP A 189 -14.97 -10.80 10.20
CA ASP A 189 -13.76 -10.67 11.02
C ASP A 189 -14.07 -10.83 12.52
N GLU A 190 -15.26 -10.41 12.96
CA GLU A 190 -15.72 -10.61 14.34
C GLU A 190 -15.90 -12.10 14.66
N LYS A 191 -16.57 -12.85 13.79
CA LYS A 191 -16.78 -14.30 13.96
C LYS A 191 -15.46 -15.08 13.97
N LEU A 192 -14.46 -14.60 13.21
CA LEU A 192 -13.14 -15.23 13.09
C LEU A 192 -12.12 -14.71 14.10
N ASN A 193 -12.52 -13.78 14.96
CA ASN A 193 -11.66 -13.12 15.96
C ASN A 193 -10.38 -12.52 15.35
N ILE A 194 -10.52 -11.85 14.20
CA ILE A 194 -9.42 -11.22 13.45
C ILE A 194 -9.40 -9.71 13.75
N GLY A 195 -8.19 -9.15 13.83
CA GLY A 195 -7.99 -7.72 13.99
C GLY A 195 -8.51 -6.92 12.79
N ASN A 196 -9.25 -5.84 13.09
CA ASN A 196 -9.80 -4.93 12.07
C ASN A 196 -10.02 -3.55 12.69
N SER A 197 -9.47 -2.50 12.07
CA SER A 197 -9.60 -1.13 12.56
C SER A 197 -11.06 -0.65 12.64
N ALA A 198 -11.93 -1.07 11.72
CA ALA A 198 -13.35 -0.72 11.77
C ALA A 198 -14.03 -1.31 13.03
N ARG A 199 -13.66 -2.53 13.45
CA ARG A 199 -14.10 -3.12 14.71
C ARG A 199 -13.53 -2.38 15.92
N TYR A 200 -12.23 -2.08 15.88
CA TYR A 200 -11.56 -1.36 16.96
C TYR A 200 -12.16 0.02 17.22
N PHE A 201 -12.45 0.78 16.17
CA PHE A 201 -13.09 2.09 16.27
C PHE A 201 -14.59 2.01 16.60
N GLY A 202 -15.22 0.88 16.38
CA GLY A 202 -16.60 0.58 16.73
C GLY A 202 -17.59 1.59 16.12
N ARG A 203 -18.46 2.16 16.98
CA ARG A 203 -19.48 3.15 16.54
C ARG A 203 -18.89 4.48 16.04
N ARG A 204 -17.59 4.72 16.25
CA ARG A 204 -16.92 5.96 15.86
C ARG A 204 -16.03 5.78 14.62
N LYS A 205 -16.14 4.66 13.90
CA LYS A 205 -15.29 4.31 12.77
C LYS A 205 -15.32 5.38 11.66
N GLU A 206 -16.51 5.88 11.28
CA GLU A 206 -16.66 6.95 10.28
C GLU A 206 -15.97 8.24 10.73
N LYS A 207 -16.13 8.60 12.01
CA LYS A 207 -15.45 9.77 12.59
C LYS A 207 -13.93 9.62 12.53
N TRP A 208 -13.39 8.44 12.82
CA TRP A 208 -11.95 8.19 12.74
C TRP A 208 -11.44 8.24 11.30
N VAL A 209 -12.16 7.66 10.34
CA VAL A 209 -11.82 7.77 8.91
C VAL A 209 -11.77 9.24 8.48
N PHE A 210 -12.78 10.02 8.86
CA PHE A 210 -12.82 11.46 8.60
C PHE A 210 -11.61 12.20 9.22
N LEU A 211 -11.32 11.97 10.50
CA LEU A 211 -10.20 12.64 11.18
C LEU A 211 -8.84 12.28 10.60
N LEU A 212 -8.63 11.00 10.22
CA LEU A 212 -7.39 10.55 9.60
C LEU A 212 -7.23 11.16 8.20
N GLY A 213 -8.30 11.21 7.39
CA GLY A 213 -8.30 11.88 6.10
C GLY A 213 -8.08 13.39 6.21
N LEU A 214 -8.70 14.03 7.19
CA LEU A 214 -8.48 15.45 7.46
C LEU A 214 -7.03 15.72 7.89
N ALA A 215 -6.46 14.91 8.77
CA ALA A 215 -5.08 15.05 9.20
C ALA A 215 -4.10 14.88 8.02
N HIS A 216 -4.35 13.90 7.12
CA HIS A 216 -3.59 13.71 5.88
C HIS A 216 -3.56 15.00 5.04
N LEU A 217 -4.73 15.58 4.74
CA LEU A 217 -4.85 16.80 3.93
C LEU A 217 -4.20 18.01 4.62
N PHE A 218 -4.35 18.12 5.94
CA PHE A 218 -3.77 19.17 6.73
C PHE A 218 -2.23 19.13 6.73
N ILE A 219 -1.66 17.93 6.82
CA ILE A 219 -0.21 17.75 6.71
C ILE A 219 0.28 18.19 5.32
N TYR A 220 -0.40 17.80 4.24
CA TYR A 220 -0.03 18.22 2.88
C TYR A 220 -0.16 19.73 2.68
N PHE A 221 -1.14 20.38 3.31
CA PHE A 221 -1.25 21.83 3.29
C PHE A 221 0.01 22.51 3.87
N PHE A 222 0.49 22.04 5.03
CA PHE A 222 1.72 22.57 5.63
C PHE A 222 2.99 22.20 4.83
N VAL A 223 3.03 21.02 4.23
CA VAL A 223 4.11 20.65 3.30
C VAL A 223 4.15 21.62 2.12
N GLY A 224 2.99 21.94 1.53
CA GLY A 224 2.88 22.92 0.46
C GLY A 224 3.41 24.31 0.85
N LEU A 225 3.03 24.79 2.04
CA LEU A 225 3.55 26.06 2.58
C LEU A 225 5.07 26.02 2.80
N SER A 226 5.59 24.94 3.41
CA SER A 226 7.01 24.82 3.74
C SER A 226 7.91 24.70 2.52
N LEU A 227 7.40 24.15 1.42
CA LEU A 227 8.10 23.99 0.15
C LEU A 227 7.83 25.14 -0.83
N ASN A 228 7.02 26.15 -0.43
CA ASN A 228 6.57 27.26 -1.28
C ASN A 228 5.99 26.76 -2.63
N LEU A 229 5.11 25.74 -2.57
CA LEU A 229 4.45 25.23 -3.76
C LEU A 229 3.45 26.23 -4.34
N ASP A 230 3.22 26.15 -5.64
CA ASP A 230 2.35 27.06 -6.37
C ASP A 230 0.88 26.97 -5.94
N LEU A 231 0.11 28.02 -6.24
CA LEU A 231 -1.32 28.11 -5.94
C LEU A 231 -2.12 26.93 -6.54
N SER A 232 -1.67 26.38 -7.66
CA SER A 232 -2.24 25.17 -8.28
C SER A 232 -2.24 23.98 -7.34
N PHE A 233 -1.19 23.77 -6.56
CA PHE A 233 -1.14 22.71 -5.55
C PHE A 233 -2.28 22.85 -4.52
N PHE A 234 -2.49 24.03 -3.98
CA PHE A 234 -3.53 24.28 -2.98
C PHE A 234 -4.94 24.18 -3.59
N PHE A 235 -5.09 24.54 -4.85
CA PHE A 235 -6.34 24.35 -5.59
C PHE A 235 -6.67 22.86 -5.72
N PHE A 236 -5.73 22.02 -6.19
CA PHE A 236 -5.94 20.57 -6.27
C PHE A 236 -6.13 19.94 -4.90
N LEU A 237 -5.43 20.38 -3.87
CA LEU A 237 -5.62 19.91 -2.50
C LEU A 237 -7.04 20.21 -2.00
N SER A 238 -7.60 21.38 -2.32
CA SER A 238 -8.99 21.73 -1.98
C SER A 238 -10.02 20.88 -2.71
N LEU A 239 -9.76 20.50 -3.97
CA LEU A 239 -10.60 19.54 -4.70
C LEU A 239 -10.58 18.16 -4.06
N CYS A 240 -9.39 17.68 -3.65
CA CYS A 240 -9.28 16.42 -2.91
C CYS A 240 -10.08 16.48 -1.60
N PHE A 241 -10.04 17.60 -0.89
CA PHE A 241 -10.87 17.81 0.30
C PHE A 241 -12.36 17.66 -0.02
N GLY A 242 -12.84 18.29 -1.10
CA GLY A 242 -14.23 18.16 -1.54
C GLY A 242 -14.62 16.71 -1.85
N ILE A 243 -13.78 15.97 -2.59
CA ILE A 243 -14.07 14.57 -2.98
C ILE A 243 -14.09 13.62 -1.76
N VAL A 244 -13.25 13.86 -0.75
CA VAL A 244 -13.16 12.99 0.44
C VAL A 244 -14.32 13.24 1.41
N PHE A 245 -14.92 14.44 1.42
CA PHE A 245 -15.88 14.85 2.44
C PHE A 245 -17.29 15.14 1.91
N PHE A 246 -17.52 15.04 0.60
CA PHE A 246 -18.84 15.12 -0.05
C PHE A 246 -19.08 13.93 -0.98
#